data_fea1cb7769719b5320df3f83fb73e59e
#
_entry.id   fea1cb7769719b5320df3f83fb73e59e
#
_cell.length_a   1.000
_cell.length_b   1.000
_cell.length_c   1.000
_cell.angle_alpha   90.00
_cell.angle_beta   90.00
_cell.angle_gamma   90.00
#
_symmetry.space_group_name_H-M   'P 1'
#
loop_
_entity.id
_entity.type
_entity.pdbx_description
1 polymer ?
#
loop_
_entity_poly.entity_id
_entity_poly.type
_entity_poly.pdbx_seq_one_letter_code
_entity_poly.pdbx_strand_id
1 'polypeptide(L)' 'MRVLITGTSSGIGKAIAEKFLKEGFDVTGFDRKEASISQDLYTHFCLDIRDREQYPALAPFDIVINNAGVQNEND' A
#
# COMPACT_ATOMS: atom_id res chain seq x y z
N MET A 1 -9.66 0.02 -11.74
CA MET A 1 -9.13 1.12 -10.92
C MET A 1 -7.84 0.72 -10.25
N ARG A 2 -6.95 1.66 -10.12
CA ARG A 2 -5.66 1.45 -9.47
C ARG A 2 -5.62 2.20 -8.14
N VAL A 3 -5.24 1.50 -7.08
CA VAL A 3 -5.22 2.03 -5.72
C VAL A 3 -3.82 1.91 -5.15
N LEU A 4 -3.31 3.00 -4.57
CA LEU A 4 -2.05 2.97 -3.83
C LEU A 4 -2.37 3.09 -2.34
N ILE A 5 -1.83 2.17 -1.55
CA ILE A 5 -2.04 2.18 -0.10
C ILE A 5 -0.68 2.06 0.57
N THR A 6 -0.41 2.90 1.56
CA THR A 6 0.81 2.79 2.34
C THR A 6 0.49 2.05 3.64
N GLY A 7 1.47 1.30 4.16
CA GLY A 7 1.30 0.55 5.39
C GLY A 7 0.45 -0.71 5.25
N THR A 8 0.66 -1.47 4.16
CA THR A 8 -0.20 -2.60 3.82
C THR A 8 0.19 -3.92 4.46
N SER A 9 1.32 -3.99 5.18
CA SER A 9 1.79 -5.28 5.70
C SER A 9 1.10 -5.69 6.99
N SER A 10 0.36 -4.82 7.62
CA SER A 10 -0.33 -5.17 8.86
C SER A 10 -1.47 -4.21 9.16
N GLY A 11 -2.35 -4.61 10.07
CA GLY A 11 -3.38 -3.75 10.63
C GLY A 11 -4.39 -3.25 9.63
N ILE A 12 -4.73 -1.97 9.78
CA ILE A 12 -5.78 -1.33 9.00
C ILE A 12 -5.41 -1.28 7.51
N GLY A 13 -4.14 -1.01 7.21
CA GLY A 13 -3.70 -0.92 5.81
C GLY A 13 -3.92 -2.21 5.06
N LYS A 14 -3.59 -3.33 5.71
CA LYS A 14 -3.80 -4.64 5.09
C LYS A 14 -5.29 -4.90 4.87
N ALA A 15 -6.13 -4.58 5.85
CA ALA A 15 -7.56 -4.79 5.73
C ALA A 15 -8.16 -3.96 4.59
N ILE A 16 -7.72 -2.73 4.45
CA ILE A 16 -8.19 -1.86 3.37
C ILE A 16 -7.77 -2.43 2.02
N ALA A 17 -6.50 -2.86 1.91
CA ALA A 17 -6.01 -3.43 0.66
C ALA A 17 -6.80 -4.66 0.26
N GLU A 18 -7.06 -5.55 1.22
CA GLU A 18 -7.80 -6.77 0.93
C GLU A 18 -9.22 -6.47 0.48
N LYS A 19 -9.82 -5.43 1.02
CA LYS A 19 -11.16 -5.05 0.62
C LYS A 19 -11.20 -4.58 -0.84
N PHE A 20 -10.24 -3.75 -1.23
CA PHE A 20 -10.16 -3.30 -2.62
C PHE A 20 -9.86 -4.46 -3.56
N LEU A 21 -9.00 -5.38 -3.15
CA LEU A 21 -8.69 -6.54 -3.95
C LEU A 21 -9.93 -7.42 -4.18
N LYS A 22 -10.75 -7.55 -3.14
CA LYS A 22 -11.99 -8.31 -3.25
C LYS A 22 -12.93 -7.68 -4.25
N GLU A 23 -12.86 -6.35 -4.40
CA GLU A 23 -13.68 -5.63 -5.37
C GLU A 23 -13.11 -5.68 -6.79
N GLY A 24 -11.96 -6.30 -6.96
CA GLY A 24 -11.35 -6.44 -8.29
C GLY A 24 -10.44 -5.30 -8.70
N PHE A 25 -10.02 -4.46 -7.76
CA PHE A 25 -9.13 -3.35 -8.07
C PHE A 25 -7.68 -3.80 -8.07
N ASP A 26 -6.85 -3.11 -8.87
CA ASP A 26 -5.40 -3.27 -8.79
C ASP A 26 -4.88 -2.48 -7.61
N VAL A 27 -4.23 -3.15 -6.67
CA VAL A 27 -3.74 -2.51 -5.46
C VAL A 27 -2.22 -2.57 -5.41
N THR A 28 -1.60 -1.42 -5.18
CA THR A 28 -0.16 -1.32 -4.94
C THR A 28 0.04 -0.90 -3.49
N GLY A 29 0.88 -1.64 -2.79
CA GLY A 29 1.17 -1.36 -1.38
C GLY A 29 2.61 -0.95 -1.16
N PHE A 30 2.81 0.08 -0.35
CA PHE A 30 4.14 0.48 0.11
C PHE A 30 4.23 0.19 1.60
N ASP A 31 5.27 -0.54 2.01
CA ASP A 31 5.52 -0.81 3.41
C ASP A 31 6.99 -1.17 3.58
N ARG A 32 7.55 -0.84 4.72
CA ARG A 32 8.92 -1.21 5.03
C ARG A 32 9.06 -2.71 5.24
N LYS A 33 8.00 -3.35 5.66
CA LYS A 33 7.99 -4.79 5.88
C LYS A 33 7.66 -5.51 4.59
N GLU A 34 7.95 -6.81 4.56
CA GLU A 34 7.63 -7.62 3.42
C GLU A 34 6.12 -7.77 3.27
N ALA A 35 5.71 -8.14 2.07
CA ALA A 35 4.30 -8.30 1.77
C ALA A 35 3.67 -9.38 2.65
N SER A 36 2.48 -9.09 3.16
CA SER A 36 1.66 -10.09 3.85
C SER A 36 0.41 -10.43 3.05
N ILE A 37 0.30 -9.88 1.85
CA ILE A 37 -0.80 -10.15 0.92
C ILE A 37 -0.22 -10.83 -0.31
N SER A 38 -0.82 -11.93 -0.73
CA SER A 38 -0.37 -12.68 -1.89
C SER A 38 -1.57 -12.92 -2.81
N GLN A 39 -1.81 -11.96 -3.71
CA GLN A 39 -2.90 -12.03 -4.68
C GLN A 39 -2.44 -11.43 -6.00
N ASP A 40 -3.04 -11.88 -7.10
CA ASP A 40 -2.61 -11.48 -8.44
C ASP A 40 -2.68 -9.97 -8.66
N LEU A 41 -3.71 -9.32 -8.13
CA LEU A 41 -3.89 -7.89 -8.34
C LEU A 41 -3.13 -7.02 -7.34
N TYR A 42 -2.35 -7.64 -6.45
CA TYR A 42 -1.58 -6.90 -5.46
C TYR A 42 -0.11 -6.86 -5.84
N THR A 43 0.46 -5.67 -5.82
CA THR A 43 1.88 -5.43 -6.04
C THR A 43 2.45 -4.76 -4.81
N HIS A 44 3.58 -5.25 -4.32
CA HIS A 44 4.18 -4.74 -3.09
C HIS A 44 5.56 -4.16 -3.35
N PHE A 45 5.82 -3.01 -2.76
CA PHE A 45 7.15 -2.41 -2.75
C PHE A 45 7.60 -2.22 -1.31
N CYS A 46 8.73 -2.86 -0.96
CA CYS A 46 9.32 -2.71 0.37
C CYS A 46 10.14 -1.43 0.37
N LEU A 47 9.59 -0.39 0.95
CA LEU A 47 10.30 0.88 1.02
C LEU A 47 9.78 1.69 2.21
N ASP A 48 10.59 2.70 2.59
CA ASP A 48 10.19 3.64 3.63
C ASP A 48 9.46 4.79 2.95
N ILE A 49 8.22 5.04 3.33
CA ILE A 49 7.42 6.07 2.68
C ILE A 49 8.00 7.46 2.84
N ARG A 50 8.89 7.65 3.80
CA ARG A 50 9.56 8.93 4.02
C ARG A 50 10.68 9.18 3.01
N ASP A 51 11.15 8.11 2.35
CA ASP A 51 12.24 8.22 1.38
C ASP A 51 11.67 8.21 -0.03
N ARG A 52 11.34 9.39 -0.51
CA ARG A 52 10.70 9.52 -1.81
C ARG A 52 11.58 9.10 -2.96
N GLU A 53 12.88 9.06 -2.75
CA GLU A 53 13.79 8.62 -3.80
C GLU A 53 13.66 7.14 -4.09
N GLN A 54 13.12 6.38 -3.15
CA GLN A 54 12.87 4.95 -3.36
C GLN A 54 11.58 4.68 -4.09
N TYR A 55 10.73 5.70 -4.27
CA TYR A 55 9.45 5.49 -4.93
C TYR A 55 9.66 5.12 -6.39
N PRO A 56 9.07 4.00 -6.83
CA PRO A 56 9.18 3.62 -8.23
C PRO A 56 8.39 4.56 -9.12
N ALA A 57 8.79 4.64 -10.39
CA ALA A 57 8.03 5.38 -11.38
C ALA A 57 6.82 4.55 -11.76
N LEU A 58 5.67 4.95 -11.25
CA LEU A 58 4.43 4.20 -11.45
C LEU A 58 3.43 5.02 -12.25
N ALA A 59 2.53 4.31 -12.92
CA ALA A 59 1.42 4.99 -13.58
C ALA A 59 0.52 5.64 -12.53
N PRO A 60 -0.23 6.67 -12.91
CA PRO A 60 -1.10 7.35 -11.95
C PRO A 60 -2.10 6.41 -11.28
N PHE A 61 -2.45 6.72 -10.06
CA PHE A 61 -3.43 5.97 -9.30
C PHE A 61 -4.75 6.75 -9.24
N ASP A 62 -5.85 6.00 -9.22
CA ASP A 62 -7.17 6.61 -9.07
C ASP A 62 -7.45 6.99 -7.62
N ILE A 63 -6.93 6.18 -6.69
CA ILE A 63 -7.13 6.39 -5.26
C ILE A 63 -5.79 6.23 -4.57
N VAL A 64 -5.49 7.14 -3.64
CA VAL A 64 -4.29 7.05 -2.82
C VAL A 64 -4.70 7.12 -1.36
N ILE A 65 -4.32 6.10 -0.58
CA ILE A 65 -4.63 6.04 0.84
C ILE A 65 -3.32 6.03 1.62
N ASN A 66 -3.09 7.09 2.39
CA ASN A 66 -1.86 7.25 3.15
C ASN A 66 -2.07 6.77 4.59
N ASN A 67 -2.10 5.46 4.75
CA ASN A 67 -2.35 4.84 6.05
C ASN A 67 -1.10 4.83 6.94
N ALA A 68 0.08 4.66 6.35
CA ALA A 68 1.31 4.56 7.14
C ALA A 68 1.57 5.82 7.96
N GLY A 69 1.20 6.99 7.43
CA GLY A 69 1.40 8.23 8.16
C GLY A 69 0.59 8.32 9.43
N VAL A 70 -0.57 7.68 9.46
CA VAL A 70 -1.43 7.71 10.63
C VAL A 70 -0.79 6.96 11.79
N GLN A 71 -0.10 5.87 11.51
CA GLN A 71 0.50 5.04 12.54
C GLN A 71 1.61 5.75 13.30
N ASN A 72 2.22 6.72 12.69
CA ASN A 72 3.35 7.42 13.31
C ASN A 72 2.93 8.39 14.39
N GLU A 73 1.67 8.68 14.50
CA GLU A 73 1.19 9.65 15.47
C GLU A 73 1.32 9.18 16.91
N ASN A 74 1.48 7.89 17.09
CA ASN A 74 1.52 7.31 18.42
C ASN A 74 2.92 7.14 18.97
N ASP A 75 3.89 7.56 18.23
CA ASP A 75 5.28 7.36 18.63
C ASP A 75 5.79 8.43 19.59
#